data_9d1e8db61eb1f23ce2dee162fde0721f
#
_entry.id   9d1e8db61eb1f23ce2dee162fde0721f
#
_cell.length_a   1.000
_cell.length_b   1.000
_cell.length_c   1.000
_cell.angle_alpha   90.00
_cell.angle_beta   90.00
_cell.angle_gamma   90.00
#
_symmetry.space_group_name_H-M   'P 1'
#
loop_
_entity.id
_entity.type
_entity.pdbx_description
1 polymer ?
#
loop_
_entity_poly.entity_id
_entity_poly.type
_entity_poly.pdbx_seq_one_letter_code
_entity_poly.pdbx_strand_id
1 'polypeptide(L)'
;MGQNCSSDDETVIEKGVQNVKRILADNFVRPDESQKILSQLRKKGSHTIIDMVTVRLDMKKDCFFAEFSNLGVGNVPIADEYPEKFDRLLCGGIWCIVQLDYEVEGDNNFGIEDIDGNPLRSKQKKQKDISPISIRKLTPIQMPHIDIDELKQGRKAFTKDEWLDILLRSIGIEPDEFTYREKWLLLTRMIPLVENN
;
A
#
# COMPACT_ATOMS: atom_id res chain seq x y z
N MET A 1 -4.64 -10.95 7.63
CA MET A 1 -4.09 -10.27 8.81
C MET A 1 -5.17 -9.79 9.78
N GLY A 2 -6.29 -9.26 9.31
CA GLY A 2 -7.37 -8.77 10.17
C GLY A 2 -8.15 -9.83 10.95
N GLN A 3 -8.15 -11.07 10.49
CA GLN A 3 -8.94 -12.15 11.13
C GLN A 3 -8.52 -12.45 12.57
N ASN A 4 -7.24 -12.31 12.91
CA ASN A 4 -6.75 -12.58 14.28
C ASN A 4 -6.98 -11.41 15.25
N CYS A 5 -7.39 -10.25 14.76
CA CYS A 5 -7.69 -9.08 15.61
C CYS A 5 -9.20 -8.92 15.86
N SER A 6 -10.05 -9.74 15.24
CA SER A 6 -11.51 -9.71 15.37
C SER A 6 -12.07 -10.84 16.27
N SER A 7 -11.21 -11.49 17.04
CA SER A 7 -11.61 -12.52 18.01
C SER A 7 -11.98 -11.87 19.35
N ASP A 8 -12.95 -12.46 20.07
CA ASP A 8 -13.28 -12.07 21.44
C ASP A 8 -12.25 -12.60 22.47
N ASP A 9 -11.28 -13.41 22.03
CA ASP A 9 -10.22 -13.95 22.88
C ASP A 9 -9.04 -12.94 22.93
N GLU A 10 -8.81 -12.37 24.08
CA GLU A 10 -7.78 -11.37 24.34
C GLU A 10 -6.37 -11.88 23.98
N THR A 11 -6.10 -13.17 24.17
CA THR A 11 -4.78 -13.76 23.82
C THR A 11 -4.57 -13.85 22.31
N VAL A 12 -5.64 -14.04 21.54
CA VAL A 12 -5.62 -14.07 20.07
C VAL A 12 -5.45 -12.67 19.54
N ILE A 13 -6.14 -11.69 20.12
CA ILE A 13 -6.02 -10.27 19.79
C ILE A 13 -4.58 -9.81 20.02
N GLU A 14 -4.01 -10.09 21.20
CA GLU A 14 -2.64 -9.69 21.53
C GLU A 14 -1.61 -10.27 20.56
N LYS A 15 -1.71 -11.56 20.24
CA LYS A 15 -0.85 -12.20 19.22
C LYS A 15 -1.03 -11.55 17.84
N GLY A 16 -2.25 -11.21 17.45
CA GLY A 16 -2.55 -10.49 16.22
C GLY A 16 -1.87 -9.13 16.17
N VAL A 17 -1.98 -8.35 17.23
CA VAL A 17 -1.35 -7.03 17.37
C VAL A 17 0.18 -7.13 17.32
N GLN A 18 0.78 -8.10 18.02
CA GLN A 18 2.23 -8.32 17.98
C GLN A 18 2.72 -8.69 16.57
N ASN A 19 1.99 -9.52 15.84
CA ASN A 19 2.32 -9.87 14.47
C ASN A 19 2.26 -8.65 13.54
N VAL A 20 1.23 -7.81 13.66
CA VAL A 20 1.12 -6.56 12.86
C VAL A 20 2.27 -5.62 13.18
N LYS A 21 2.58 -5.40 14.48
CA LYS A 21 3.71 -4.56 14.90
C LYS A 21 5.03 -5.06 14.32
N ARG A 22 5.27 -6.37 14.33
CA ARG A 22 6.49 -6.97 13.76
C ARG A 22 6.56 -6.73 12.25
N ILE A 23 5.48 -7.00 11.51
CA ILE A 23 5.46 -6.80 10.06
C ILE A 23 5.70 -5.33 9.71
N LEU A 24 5.10 -4.40 10.45
CA LEU A 24 5.36 -2.97 10.26
C LEU A 24 6.81 -2.62 10.55
N ALA A 25 7.37 -3.11 11.67
CA ALA A 25 8.76 -2.83 12.04
C ALA A 25 9.77 -3.37 11.02
N ASP A 26 9.51 -4.56 10.46
CA ASP A 26 10.43 -5.24 9.55
C ASP A 26 10.38 -4.69 8.10
N ASN A 27 9.23 -4.16 7.68
CA ASN A 27 9.01 -3.83 6.27
C ASN A 27 8.74 -2.33 6.02
N PHE A 28 8.43 -1.54 7.04
CA PHE A 28 8.14 -0.13 6.86
C PHE A 28 9.40 0.64 6.48
N VAL A 29 9.33 1.34 5.35
CA VAL A 29 10.45 2.15 4.86
C VAL A 29 10.47 3.50 5.59
N ARG A 30 11.58 3.78 6.27
CA ARG A 30 11.89 5.10 6.80
C ARG A 30 12.82 5.82 5.82
N PRO A 31 12.63 7.12 5.57
CA PRO A 31 13.44 7.86 4.62
C PRO A 31 14.95 7.81 4.89
N ASP A 32 15.34 7.77 6.17
CA ASP A 32 16.72 7.66 6.64
C ASP A 32 17.33 6.26 6.46
N GLU A 33 16.51 5.21 6.33
CA GLU A 33 16.93 3.82 6.13
C GLU A 33 16.89 3.38 4.66
N SER A 34 16.47 4.23 3.73
CA SER A 34 16.27 3.90 2.31
C SER A 34 17.50 3.23 1.68
N GLN A 35 18.69 3.78 1.90
CA GLN A 35 19.94 3.23 1.36
C GLN A 35 20.29 1.85 1.92
N LYS A 36 19.97 1.59 3.18
CA LYS A 36 20.16 0.28 3.82
C LYS A 36 19.24 -0.75 3.17
N ILE A 37 17.97 -0.39 2.94
CA ILE A 37 16.99 -1.27 2.29
C ILE A 37 17.39 -1.57 0.84
N LEU A 38 17.82 -0.56 0.08
CA LEU A 38 18.31 -0.75 -1.29
C LEU A 38 19.56 -1.66 -1.34
N SER A 39 20.47 -1.51 -0.38
CA SER A 39 21.63 -2.40 -0.26
C SER A 39 21.22 -3.85 0.05
N GLN A 40 20.21 -4.03 0.90
CA GLN A 40 19.67 -5.35 1.22
C GLN A 40 18.96 -5.98 0.02
N LEU A 41 18.14 -5.19 -0.69
CA LEU A 41 17.46 -5.61 -1.91
C LEU A 41 18.46 -6.10 -2.97
N ARG A 42 19.53 -5.32 -3.19
CA ARG A 42 20.61 -5.70 -4.10
C ARG A 42 21.33 -7.00 -3.72
N LYS A 43 21.55 -7.22 -2.40
CA LYS A 43 22.24 -8.43 -1.91
C LYS A 43 21.37 -9.68 -1.92
N LYS A 44 20.07 -9.53 -1.61
CA LYS A 44 19.14 -10.65 -1.47
C LYS A 44 18.39 -10.96 -2.76
N GLY A 45 18.41 -10.06 -3.75
CA GLY A 45 17.65 -10.16 -4.98
C GLY A 45 16.17 -9.84 -4.84
N SER A 46 15.59 -9.93 -3.63
CA SER A 46 14.19 -9.57 -3.36
C SER A 46 14.02 -9.04 -1.95
N HIS A 47 13.06 -8.12 -1.78
CA HIS A 47 12.69 -7.58 -0.47
C HIS A 47 11.23 -7.10 -0.47
N THR A 48 10.55 -7.28 0.66
CA THR A 48 9.19 -6.77 0.86
C THR A 48 9.27 -5.46 1.63
N ILE A 49 8.58 -4.44 1.15
CA ILE A 49 8.52 -3.12 1.78
C ILE A 49 7.09 -2.66 2.00
N ILE A 50 6.93 -1.73 2.93
CA ILE A 50 5.71 -0.94 3.10
C ILE A 50 6.07 0.50 2.82
N ASP A 51 5.53 1.04 1.73
CA ASP A 51 5.78 2.42 1.32
C ASP A 51 4.56 3.04 0.66
N MET A 52 4.56 4.35 0.55
CA MET A 52 3.58 5.09 -0.23
C MET A 52 3.99 5.06 -1.69
N VAL A 53 3.12 4.52 -2.52
CA VAL A 53 3.34 4.33 -3.96
C VAL A 53 2.46 5.27 -4.75
N THR A 54 3.07 6.05 -5.62
CA THR A 54 2.41 6.85 -6.66
C THR A 54 2.74 6.29 -8.02
N VAL A 55 1.84 6.43 -8.97
CA VAL A 55 2.03 5.97 -10.35
C VAL A 55 1.82 7.12 -11.30
N ARG A 56 2.67 7.19 -12.32
CA ARG A 56 2.55 8.16 -13.41
C ARG A 56 2.62 7.49 -14.77
N LEU A 57 1.87 8.02 -15.72
CA LEU A 57 1.94 7.60 -17.12
C LEU A 57 3.08 8.36 -17.83
N ASP A 58 3.99 7.63 -18.46
CA ASP A 58 4.94 8.20 -19.42
C ASP A 58 4.35 8.15 -20.84
N MET A 59 3.83 9.29 -21.29
CA MET A 59 3.20 9.44 -22.60
C MET A 59 4.14 9.12 -23.78
N LYS A 60 5.47 9.16 -23.58
CA LYS A 60 6.44 8.86 -24.64
C LYS A 60 6.69 7.36 -24.80
N LYS A 61 6.59 6.65 -23.69
CA LYS A 61 6.85 5.21 -23.62
C LYS A 61 5.56 4.40 -23.60
N ASP A 62 4.42 5.07 -23.43
CA ASP A 62 3.08 4.47 -23.30
C ASP A 62 3.06 3.37 -22.23
N CYS A 63 3.61 3.69 -21.07
CA CYS A 63 3.67 2.77 -19.93
C CYS A 63 3.64 3.51 -18.60
N PHE A 64 3.24 2.79 -17.56
CA PHE A 64 3.17 3.32 -16.21
C PHE A 64 4.47 3.06 -15.44
N PHE A 65 4.84 4.04 -14.60
CA PHE A 65 5.96 3.95 -13.68
C PHE A 65 5.51 4.26 -12.28
N ALA A 66 5.96 3.43 -11.34
CA ALA A 66 5.76 3.64 -9.92
C ALA A 66 6.92 4.44 -9.31
N GLU A 67 6.58 5.26 -8.32
CA GLU A 67 7.48 6.02 -7.47
C GLU A 67 7.21 5.68 -6.01
N PHE A 68 8.28 5.43 -5.26
CA PHE A 68 8.24 5.07 -3.85
C PHE A 68 8.70 6.27 -3.02
N SER A 69 7.79 6.84 -2.22
CA SER A 69 8.03 8.13 -1.56
C SER A 69 9.13 8.06 -0.51
N ASN A 70 9.13 7.04 0.36
CA ASN A 70 10.12 6.93 1.44
C ASN A 70 11.38 6.22 0.98
N LEU A 71 11.28 5.24 0.08
CA LEU A 71 12.44 4.56 -0.50
C LEU A 71 13.24 5.52 -1.39
N GLY A 72 12.60 6.55 -1.94
CA GLY A 72 13.24 7.53 -2.82
C GLY A 72 13.61 6.96 -4.20
N VAL A 73 12.91 5.93 -4.65
CA VAL A 73 13.13 5.29 -5.95
C VAL A 73 11.94 5.58 -6.85
N GLY A 74 12.22 6.03 -8.06
CA GLY A 74 11.24 6.25 -9.11
C GLY A 74 11.55 5.47 -10.38
N ASN A 75 10.73 5.65 -11.40
CA ASN A 75 10.85 5.00 -12.71
C ASN A 75 10.86 3.47 -12.64
N VAL A 76 10.15 2.89 -11.68
CA VAL A 76 9.98 1.44 -11.57
C VAL A 76 8.81 1.02 -12.45
N PRO A 77 9.00 0.16 -13.46
CA PRO A 77 7.89 -0.29 -14.31
C PRO A 77 6.81 -0.99 -13.49
N ILE A 78 5.56 -0.71 -13.81
CA ILE A 78 4.39 -1.33 -13.17
C ILE A 78 3.39 -1.75 -14.24
N ALA A 79 2.74 -2.89 -14.04
CA ALA A 79 1.72 -3.39 -14.98
C ALA A 79 0.47 -2.49 -14.96
N ASP A 80 -0.14 -2.34 -16.14
CA ASP A 80 -1.30 -1.46 -16.36
C ASP A 80 -2.52 -1.85 -15.52
N GLU A 81 -2.63 -3.11 -15.15
CA GLU A 81 -3.70 -3.64 -14.30
C GLU A 81 -3.78 -2.95 -12.92
N TYR A 82 -2.64 -2.47 -12.38
CA TYR A 82 -2.62 -1.85 -11.05
C TYR A 82 -3.27 -0.47 -11.04
N PRO A 83 -2.91 0.48 -11.91
CA PRO A 83 -3.59 1.78 -11.95
C PRO A 83 -5.04 1.69 -12.45
N GLU A 84 -5.39 0.71 -13.29
CA GLU A 84 -6.79 0.45 -13.69
C GLU A 84 -7.64 0.00 -12.51
N LYS A 85 -7.09 -0.84 -11.64
CA LYS A 85 -7.79 -1.34 -10.46
C LYS A 85 -7.78 -0.35 -9.29
N PHE A 86 -6.76 0.47 -9.19
CA PHE A 86 -6.52 1.37 -8.07
C PHE A 86 -6.16 2.78 -8.57
N ASP A 87 -7.16 3.51 -9.04
CA ASP A 87 -7.05 4.86 -9.60
C ASP A 87 -6.41 5.88 -8.64
N ARG A 88 -6.48 5.68 -7.32
CA ARG A 88 -5.76 6.49 -6.34
C ARG A 88 -4.24 6.43 -6.48
N LEU A 89 -3.69 5.38 -7.09
CA LEU A 89 -2.26 5.35 -7.44
C LEU A 89 -1.87 6.51 -8.36
N LEU A 90 -2.80 6.96 -9.22
CA LEU A 90 -2.63 8.11 -10.12
C LEU A 90 -2.95 9.46 -9.46
N CYS A 91 -3.65 9.45 -8.32
CA CYS A 91 -4.21 10.65 -7.68
C CYS A 91 -3.62 10.92 -6.29
N GLY A 92 -2.31 10.85 -6.11
CA GLY A 92 -1.65 11.17 -4.84
C GLY A 92 -1.08 9.98 -4.07
N GLY A 93 -1.27 8.77 -4.60
CA GLY A 93 -0.66 7.56 -4.06
C GLY A 93 -1.45 6.87 -2.96
N ILE A 94 -1.02 5.64 -2.67
CA ILE A 94 -1.60 4.75 -1.66
C ILE A 94 -0.48 4.04 -0.91
N TRP A 95 -0.67 3.82 0.39
CA TRP A 95 0.19 2.92 1.16
C TRP A 95 0.01 1.47 0.72
N CYS A 96 1.11 0.84 0.33
CA CYS A 96 1.13 -0.52 -0.20
C CYS A 96 2.18 -1.39 0.49
N ILE A 97 1.88 -2.68 0.58
CA ILE A 97 2.90 -3.71 0.75
C ILE A 97 3.38 -4.08 -0.65
N VAL A 98 4.67 -3.91 -0.91
CA VAL A 98 5.25 -4.16 -2.22
C VAL A 98 6.39 -5.15 -2.09
N GLN A 99 6.35 -6.19 -2.89
CA GLN A 99 7.46 -7.10 -3.07
C GLN A 99 8.28 -6.66 -4.28
N LEU A 100 9.50 -6.24 -4.01
CA LEU A 100 10.45 -5.78 -5.00
C LEU A 100 11.46 -6.87 -5.32
N ASP A 101 11.83 -6.95 -6.58
CA ASP A 101 12.95 -7.75 -7.07
C ASP A 101 14.04 -6.84 -7.64
N TYR A 102 15.27 -7.25 -7.49
CA TYR A 102 16.42 -6.55 -8.03
C TYR A 102 17.03 -7.38 -9.16
N GLU A 103 16.97 -6.85 -10.36
CA GLU A 103 17.59 -7.46 -11.53
C GLU A 103 19.03 -6.95 -11.63
N VAL A 104 19.98 -7.83 -11.37
CA VAL A 104 21.38 -7.52 -11.63
C VAL A 104 21.57 -7.53 -13.14
N GLU A 105 21.98 -6.39 -13.73
CA GLU A 105 22.52 -6.38 -15.10
C GLU A 105 23.83 -7.17 -15.12
N GLY A 106 23.74 -8.47 -15.21
CA GLY A 106 24.86 -9.36 -15.26
C GLY A 106 24.42 -10.71 -15.79
N ASP A 107 24.84 -11.02 -17.02
CA ASP A 107 24.69 -12.32 -17.67
C ASP A 107 23.29 -12.78 -18.09
N ASN A 108 22.49 -11.91 -18.71
CA ASN A 108 21.49 -12.40 -19.66
C ASN A 108 22.14 -12.72 -21.01
N ASN A 109 23.24 -13.47 -20.98
CA ASN A 109 23.64 -14.36 -22.03
C ASN A 109 22.84 -15.67 -21.96
N PHE A 110 21.53 -15.59 -21.87
CA PHE A 110 20.69 -16.62 -22.46
C PHE A 110 20.75 -16.32 -23.96
N GLY A 111 21.81 -16.88 -24.56
CA GLY A 111 21.96 -16.89 -25.99
C GLY A 111 20.73 -17.57 -26.60
N ILE A 112 19.85 -16.76 -27.14
CA ILE A 112 18.93 -17.22 -28.17
C ILE A 112 19.88 -17.44 -29.36
N GLU A 113 20.30 -18.66 -29.53
CA GLU A 113 21.03 -19.10 -30.71
C GLU A 113 20.01 -19.25 -31.84
N ASP A 114 20.38 -18.78 -33.03
CA ASP A 114 19.63 -19.11 -34.25
C ASP A 114 19.77 -20.61 -34.57
N ILE A 115 19.00 -21.08 -35.54
CA ILE A 115 18.98 -22.50 -35.96
C ILE A 115 20.39 -22.98 -36.37
N ASP A 116 21.32 -22.07 -36.66
CA ASP A 116 22.70 -22.33 -37.07
C ASP A 116 23.71 -22.18 -35.91
N GLY A 117 23.21 -21.97 -34.65
CA GLY A 117 24.06 -21.88 -33.47
C GLY A 117 24.81 -20.54 -33.30
N ASN A 118 24.44 -19.51 -34.04
CA ASN A 118 25.04 -18.19 -33.90
C ASN A 118 24.29 -17.35 -32.84
N PRO A 119 24.98 -16.69 -31.92
CA PRO A 119 24.34 -15.84 -30.94
C PRO A 119 23.68 -14.65 -31.62
N LEU A 120 22.34 -14.60 -31.56
CA LEU A 120 21.56 -13.46 -31.99
C LEU A 120 21.88 -12.29 -31.04
N ARG A 121 22.74 -11.40 -31.46
CA ARG A 121 22.96 -10.12 -30.81
C ARG A 121 21.69 -9.29 -30.99
N SER A 122 20.76 -9.46 -30.08
CA SER A 122 19.69 -8.49 -29.94
C SER A 122 20.31 -7.14 -29.59
N LYS A 123 20.23 -6.20 -30.52
CA LYS A 123 20.51 -4.80 -30.28
C LYS A 123 19.39 -4.26 -29.39
N GLN A 124 19.31 -4.71 -28.14
CA GLN A 124 18.55 -4.01 -27.15
C GLN A 124 19.28 -2.69 -26.91
N LYS A 125 18.75 -1.62 -27.46
CA LYS A 125 19.11 -0.26 -27.09
C LYS A 125 19.06 -0.22 -25.58
N LYS A 126 20.21 0.01 -24.94
CA LYS A 126 20.29 0.30 -23.49
C LYS A 126 19.30 1.43 -23.19
N GLN A 127 18.15 1.08 -22.68
CA GLN A 127 17.22 2.04 -22.10
C GLN A 127 17.81 2.42 -20.73
N LYS A 128 18.64 3.46 -20.75
CA LYS A 128 19.40 3.97 -19.59
C LYS A 128 18.52 4.53 -18.45
N ASP A 129 17.20 4.55 -18.64
CA ASP A 129 16.25 5.26 -17.76
C ASP A 129 15.28 4.34 -17.00
N ILE A 130 15.46 3.03 -17.06
CA ILE A 130 14.62 2.08 -16.33
C ILE A 130 15.36 1.64 -15.07
N SER A 131 14.68 1.67 -13.94
CA SER A 131 15.19 1.16 -12.66
C SER A 131 15.56 -0.32 -12.76
N PRO A 132 16.67 -0.77 -12.15
CA PRO A 132 16.99 -2.20 -12.03
C PRO A 132 16.05 -2.94 -11.07
N ILE A 133 15.07 -2.23 -10.52
CA ILE A 133 14.09 -2.75 -9.58
C ILE A 133 12.79 -3.02 -10.34
N SER A 134 12.21 -4.17 -10.12
CA SER A 134 10.90 -4.56 -10.63
C SER A 134 9.90 -4.85 -9.49
N ILE A 135 8.62 -4.69 -9.78
CA ILE A 135 7.55 -4.97 -8.84
C ILE A 135 7.02 -6.38 -9.12
N ARG A 136 7.25 -7.31 -8.19
CA ARG A 136 6.67 -8.66 -8.27
C ARG A 136 5.21 -8.66 -7.86
N LYS A 137 4.88 -7.96 -6.77
CA LYS A 137 3.51 -7.89 -6.23
C LYS A 137 3.31 -6.58 -5.49
N LEU A 138 2.16 -5.97 -5.70
CA LEU A 138 1.71 -4.78 -4.98
C LEU A 138 0.34 -5.06 -4.36
N THR A 139 0.22 -4.80 -3.06
CA THR A 139 -1.02 -4.98 -2.31
C THR A 139 -1.32 -3.71 -1.53
N PRO A 140 -2.36 -2.95 -1.88
CA PRO A 140 -2.76 -1.78 -1.11
C PRO A 140 -3.12 -2.15 0.33
N ILE A 141 -2.70 -1.32 1.27
CA ILE A 141 -3.07 -1.41 2.69
C ILE A 141 -4.23 -0.46 2.96
N GLN A 142 -4.23 0.70 2.32
CA GLN A 142 -5.34 1.63 2.36
C GLN A 142 -6.47 1.14 1.46
N MET A 143 -7.69 1.20 1.96
CA MET A 143 -8.86 0.97 1.12
C MET A 143 -8.96 2.12 0.11
N PRO A 144 -8.85 1.84 -1.21
CA PRO A 144 -8.87 2.89 -2.24
C PRO A 144 -10.24 3.54 -2.38
N HIS A 145 -11.29 2.84 -1.99
CA HIS A 145 -12.67 3.31 -1.99
C HIS A 145 -13.34 3.04 -0.65
N ILE A 146 -14.07 4.04 -0.17
CA ILE A 146 -15.08 3.83 0.88
C ILE A 146 -16.32 3.35 0.12
N ASP A 147 -16.67 2.08 0.26
CA ASP A 147 -17.95 1.57 -0.24
C ASP A 147 -19.07 2.14 0.64
N ILE A 148 -19.69 3.21 0.13
CA ILE A 148 -20.79 3.89 0.82
C ILE A 148 -21.99 2.96 0.98
N ASP A 149 -22.18 2.01 0.08
CA ASP A 149 -23.30 1.09 0.15
C ASP A 149 -23.07 0.01 1.20
N GLU A 150 -21.84 -0.46 1.37
CA GLU A 150 -21.44 -1.33 2.48
C GLU A 150 -21.63 -0.60 3.83
N LEU A 151 -21.20 0.68 3.91
CA LEU A 151 -21.41 1.51 5.10
C LEU A 151 -22.89 1.70 5.42
N LYS A 152 -23.74 1.95 4.41
CA LYS A 152 -25.20 2.07 4.56
C LYS A 152 -25.85 0.76 5.02
N GLN A 153 -25.36 -0.39 4.50
CA GLN A 153 -25.83 -1.71 4.93
C GLN A 153 -25.42 -1.97 6.37
N GLY A 154 -24.17 -1.71 6.73
CA GLY A 154 -23.69 -1.81 8.09
C GLY A 154 -24.50 -0.93 9.05
N ARG A 155 -24.82 0.31 8.63
CA ARG A 155 -25.65 1.23 9.42
C ARG A 155 -27.04 0.66 9.78
N LYS A 156 -27.64 -0.14 8.90
CA LYS A 156 -28.96 -0.74 9.11
C LYS A 156 -28.97 -1.80 10.21
N ALA A 157 -27.83 -2.39 10.52
CA ALA A 157 -27.70 -3.41 11.56
C ALA A 157 -27.72 -2.82 12.98
N PHE A 158 -27.60 -1.49 13.12
CA PHE A 158 -27.52 -0.79 14.40
C PHE A 158 -28.73 0.13 14.62
N THR A 159 -29.18 0.24 15.86
CA THR A 159 -30.10 1.27 16.29
C THR A 159 -29.46 2.65 16.20
N LYS A 160 -30.27 3.69 16.37
CA LYS A 160 -29.77 5.08 16.34
C LYS A 160 -28.77 5.35 17.47
N ASP A 161 -29.04 4.80 18.65
CA ASP A 161 -28.20 5.03 19.83
C ASP A 161 -26.89 4.24 19.74
N GLU A 162 -26.91 2.98 19.33
CA GLU A 162 -25.72 2.19 19.06
C GLU A 162 -24.85 2.82 18.00
N TRP A 163 -25.45 3.40 16.94
CA TRP A 163 -24.69 4.10 15.91
C TRP A 163 -24.02 5.37 16.43
N LEU A 164 -24.70 6.11 17.31
CA LEU A 164 -24.11 7.27 18.00
C LEU A 164 -22.88 6.84 18.82
N ASP A 165 -22.98 5.74 19.53
CA ASP A 165 -21.90 5.19 20.35
C ASP A 165 -20.71 4.74 19.47
N ILE A 166 -20.98 4.10 18.34
CA ILE A 166 -19.94 3.74 17.37
C ILE A 166 -19.21 4.99 16.84
N LEU A 167 -19.94 6.05 16.49
CA LEU A 167 -19.33 7.29 16.02
C LEU A 167 -18.45 7.93 17.10
N LEU A 168 -18.89 7.95 18.36
CA LEU A 168 -18.08 8.48 19.47
C LEU A 168 -16.82 7.63 19.70
N ARG A 169 -16.94 6.31 19.70
CA ARG A 169 -15.79 5.39 19.82
C ARG A 169 -14.81 5.56 18.67
N SER A 170 -15.27 5.87 17.45
CA SER A 170 -14.40 6.09 16.30
C SER A 170 -13.47 7.30 16.46
N ILE A 171 -13.83 8.25 17.30
CA ILE A 171 -13.00 9.42 17.66
C ILE A 171 -12.31 9.29 19.02
N GLY A 172 -12.33 8.08 19.60
CA GLY A 172 -11.63 7.77 20.85
C GLY A 172 -12.37 8.18 22.13
N ILE A 173 -13.70 8.40 22.05
CA ILE A 173 -14.54 8.74 23.22
C ILE A 173 -15.30 7.49 23.64
N GLU A 174 -15.22 7.11 24.93
CA GLU A 174 -16.04 6.03 25.50
C GLU A 174 -17.43 6.56 25.82
N PRO A 175 -18.49 6.10 25.15
CA PRO A 175 -19.82 6.68 25.29
C PRO A 175 -20.52 6.36 26.60
N ASP A 176 -20.12 5.30 27.30
CA ASP A 176 -20.82 4.81 28.49
C ASP A 176 -20.72 5.79 29.68
N GLU A 177 -19.75 6.70 29.66
CA GLU A 177 -19.54 7.73 30.68
C GLU A 177 -20.43 8.97 30.49
N PHE A 178 -21.16 9.08 29.36
CA PHE A 178 -21.90 10.28 29.00
C PHE A 178 -23.40 10.06 28.89
N THR A 179 -24.17 11.06 29.32
CA THR A 179 -25.60 11.11 29.10
C THR A 179 -25.94 11.28 27.62
N TYR A 180 -27.15 10.90 27.22
CA TYR A 180 -27.61 11.02 25.82
C TYR A 180 -27.42 12.44 25.24
N ARG A 181 -27.69 13.48 26.02
CA ARG A 181 -27.50 14.87 25.62
C ARG A 181 -26.03 15.20 25.39
N GLU A 182 -25.16 14.73 26.26
CA GLU A 182 -23.71 14.96 26.15
C GLU A 182 -23.12 14.26 24.93
N LYS A 183 -23.57 13.04 24.64
CA LYS A 183 -23.18 12.31 23.41
C LYS A 183 -23.48 13.14 22.15
N TRP A 184 -24.64 13.78 22.07
CA TRP A 184 -24.99 14.65 20.95
C TRP A 184 -24.12 15.91 20.89
N LEU A 185 -23.80 16.51 22.03
CA LEU A 185 -22.89 17.66 22.08
C LEU A 185 -21.48 17.30 21.65
N LEU A 186 -20.99 16.09 22.02
CA LEU A 186 -19.71 15.59 21.57
C LEU A 186 -19.67 15.32 20.06
N LEU A 187 -20.77 14.80 19.51
CA LEU A 187 -20.88 14.56 18.07
C LEU A 187 -20.76 15.88 17.26
N THR A 188 -21.21 17.02 17.81
CA THR A 188 -21.07 18.32 17.11
C THR A 188 -19.60 18.71 16.87
N ARG A 189 -18.66 18.17 17.64
CA ARG A 189 -17.22 18.37 17.42
C ARG A 189 -16.70 17.73 16.15
N MET A 190 -17.47 16.80 15.55
CA MET A 190 -17.14 16.20 14.26
C MET A 190 -17.52 17.08 13.06
N ILE A 191 -18.35 18.12 13.26
CA ILE A 191 -18.83 18.99 12.19
C ILE A 191 -17.69 19.58 11.35
N PRO A 192 -16.59 20.09 11.93
CA PRO A 192 -15.49 20.64 11.15
C PRO A 192 -14.77 19.60 10.27
N LEU A 193 -14.97 18.31 10.51
CA LEU A 193 -14.38 17.23 9.71
C LEU A 193 -15.20 16.93 8.44
N VAL A 194 -16.45 17.36 8.39
CA VAL A 194 -17.39 17.09 7.29
C VAL A 194 -17.85 18.36 6.56
N GLU A 195 -17.62 19.53 7.13
CA GLU A 195 -17.90 20.80 6.47
C GLU A 195 -16.70 21.24 5.62
N ASN A 196 -16.99 21.66 4.38
CA ASN A 196 -16.01 22.35 3.55
C ASN A 196 -15.85 23.78 4.06
N ASN A 197 -14.70 24.08 4.65
CA ASN A 197 -14.27 25.45 4.92
C ASN A 197 -13.57 26.04 3.71
#